data_d8715cfd4be3753ca676f982bd7b7206
#
_entry.id   d8715cfd4be3753ca676f982bd7b7206
#
_cell.length_a   1.000
_cell.length_b   1.000
_cell.length_c   1.000
_cell.angle_alpha   90.00
_cell.angle_beta   90.00
_cell.angle_gamma   90.00
#
_symmetry.space_group_name_H-M   'P 1'
#
loop_
_entity.id
_entity.type
_entity.pdbx_description
1 polymer ?
#
loop_
_entity_poly.entity_id
_entity_poly.type
_entity_poly.pdbx_seq_one_letter_code
_entity_poly.pdbx_strand_id
1 'polypeptide(L)'
;MKRINVVVVLFLMLGWSGCRENSGTVDIVTVDISQNYPKKELVLQDFMDVEYIPLETNDEFITQGDVMAIDNKYIVVKNWNNDGDIFLFDRKTGKGVRKWNRRGQGAEEYTFINGIVLDEGKNELYVNSTPSKKILVYDLFGNFKRSLNYVQGAEFMDVFNYDENSLICYDMSVYYLSLIHI
;
A
#
# COMPACT_ATOMS: atom_id res chain seq x y z
N MET A 1 -35.47 40.29 -42.38
CA MET A 1 -34.11 39.81 -42.63
C MET A 1 -33.04 40.34 -41.68
N LYS A 2 -33.20 41.51 -41.01
CA LYS A 2 -32.19 42.05 -40.06
C LYS A 2 -32.08 41.31 -38.72
N ARG A 3 -33.10 40.59 -38.29
CA ARG A 3 -33.12 39.90 -36.98
C ARG A 3 -32.42 38.54 -36.99
N ILE A 4 -32.33 37.89 -38.16
CA ILE A 4 -31.67 36.60 -38.33
C ILE A 4 -30.14 36.73 -38.23
N ASN A 5 -29.58 37.83 -38.76
CA ASN A 5 -28.16 38.07 -38.72
C ASN A 5 -27.61 38.31 -37.30
N VAL A 6 -28.40 38.86 -36.39
CA VAL A 6 -27.97 39.12 -34.99
C VAL A 6 -27.90 37.80 -34.21
N VAL A 7 -28.82 36.87 -34.44
CA VAL A 7 -28.82 35.57 -33.77
C VAL A 7 -27.65 34.72 -34.25
N VAL A 8 -27.33 34.75 -35.54
CA VAL A 8 -26.19 33.99 -36.10
C VAL A 8 -24.85 34.54 -35.58
N VAL A 9 -24.72 35.86 -35.43
CA VAL A 9 -23.51 36.48 -34.86
C VAL A 9 -23.39 36.17 -33.38
N LEU A 10 -24.50 36.12 -32.64
CA LEU A 10 -24.48 35.74 -31.22
C LEU A 10 -24.06 34.27 -31.02
N PHE A 11 -24.47 33.36 -31.92
CA PHE A 11 -24.07 31.95 -31.88
C PHE A 11 -22.58 31.74 -32.26
N LEU A 12 -22.02 32.55 -33.12
CA LEU A 12 -20.60 32.50 -33.47
C LEU A 12 -19.67 33.02 -32.36
N MET A 13 -20.18 33.89 -31.47
CA MET A 13 -19.42 34.38 -30.33
C MET A 13 -19.37 33.40 -29.15
N LEU A 14 -20.30 32.48 -29.05
CA LEU A 14 -20.35 31.43 -28.02
C LEU A 14 -19.42 30.25 -28.31
N GLY A 15 -18.89 30.12 -29.51
CA GLY A 15 -18.00 29.04 -29.92
C GLY A 15 -16.53 29.20 -29.52
N TRP A 16 -16.13 30.32 -28.92
CA TRP A 16 -14.71 30.61 -28.58
C TRP A 16 -14.37 30.50 -27.10
N SER A 17 -15.26 29.95 -26.27
CA SER A 17 -14.86 29.48 -24.94
C SER A 17 -14.23 28.09 -25.04
N GLY A 18 -13.13 28.00 -25.79
CA GLY A 18 -12.24 26.86 -25.76
C GLY A 18 -11.68 26.68 -24.35
N CYS A 19 -11.87 25.51 -23.77
CA CYS A 19 -11.20 25.09 -22.56
C CYS A 19 -9.70 25.41 -22.69
N ARG A 20 -9.21 26.36 -21.92
CA ARG A 20 -7.79 26.55 -21.72
C ARG A 20 -7.34 25.42 -20.81
N GLU A 21 -6.90 24.32 -21.41
CA GLU A 21 -6.15 23.31 -20.69
C GLU A 21 -4.95 24.01 -20.07
N ASN A 22 -4.98 24.18 -18.77
CA ASN A 22 -3.79 24.46 -17.99
C ASN A 22 -2.94 23.18 -18.02
N SER A 23 -2.20 22.97 -19.11
CA SER A 23 -1.10 22.03 -19.12
C SER A 23 -0.01 22.63 -18.22
N GLY A 24 -0.11 22.37 -16.93
CA GLY A 24 1.03 22.45 -16.05
C GLY A 24 2.07 21.50 -16.63
N THR A 25 3.05 22.04 -17.32
CA THR A 25 4.23 21.29 -17.73
C THR A 25 4.90 20.82 -16.45
N VAL A 26 4.67 19.56 -16.11
CA VAL A 26 5.52 18.86 -15.15
C VAL A 26 6.88 18.84 -15.82
N ASP A 27 7.83 19.57 -15.27
CA ASP A 27 9.20 19.63 -15.78
C ASP A 27 9.83 18.26 -15.48
N ILE A 28 9.69 17.34 -16.44
CA ILE A 28 10.25 15.98 -16.32
C ILE A 28 11.75 16.12 -16.51
N VAL A 29 12.50 15.88 -15.45
CA VAL A 29 13.96 15.82 -15.52
C VAL A 29 14.36 14.71 -16.48
N THR A 30 14.93 15.07 -17.59
CA THR A 30 15.41 14.12 -18.60
C THR A 30 16.88 13.81 -18.31
N VAL A 31 17.18 12.52 -18.11
CA VAL A 31 18.54 12.03 -17.93
C VAL A 31 19.00 11.40 -19.25
N ASP A 32 20.09 11.92 -19.82
CA ASP A 32 20.70 11.34 -21.03
C ASP A 32 21.55 10.13 -20.66
N ILE A 33 21.03 8.94 -20.85
CA ILE A 33 21.69 7.67 -20.51
C ILE A 33 22.92 7.37 -21.40
N SER A 34 23.13 8.11 -22.49
CA SER A 34 24.29 7.94 -23.36
C SER A 34 25.54 8.69 -22.86
N GLN A 35 25.36 9.62 -21.92
CA GLN A 35 26.47 10.39 -21.36
C GLN A 35 27.23 9.59 -20.27
N ASN A 36 28.52 9.85 -20.20
CA ASN A 36 29.36 9.30 -19.16
C ASN A 36 29.37 10.25 -17.95
N TYR A 37 28.50 9.97 -16.98
CA TYR A 37 28.42 10.74 -15.75
C TYR A 37 29.57 10.41 -14.80
N PRO A 38 30.09 11.40 -14.06
CA PRO A 38 31.12 11.13 -13.06
C PRO A 38 30.58 10.20 -11.97
N LYS A 39 31.35 9.17 -11.66
CA LYS A 39 31.02 8.29 -10.53
C LYS A 39 31.22 9.04 -9.23
N LYS A 40 30.20 9.03 -8.38
CA LYS A 40 30.25 9.55 -7.01
C LYS A 40 29.94 8.42 -6.04
N GLU A 41 30.78 8.28 -5.04
CA GLU A 41 30.44 7.46 -3.89
C GLU A 41 29.38 8.19 -3.07
N LEU A 42 28.26 7.53 -2.84
CA LEU A 42 27.15 8.09 -2.08
C LEU A 42 27.17 7.48 -0.69
N VAL A 43 27.30 8.33 0.32
CA VAL A 43 27.14 7.95 1.71
C VAL A 43 25.68 8.21 2.08
N LEU A 44 24.99 7.19 2.61
CA LEU A 44 23.57 7.27 2.87
C LEU A 44 23.20 8.45 3.78
N GLN A 45 24.04 8.74 4.76
CA GLN A 45 23.88 9.84 5.72
C GLN A 45 23.97 11.24 5.08
N ASP A 46 24.49 11.36 3.85
CA ASP A 46 24.50 12.64 3.11
C ASP A 46 23.11 13.03 2.57
N PHE A 47 22.17 12.07 2.52
CA PHE A 47 20.86 12.22 1.87
C PHE A 47 19.69 11.99 2.80
N MET A 48 19.90 11.29 3.93
CA MET A 48 18.83 10.95 4.86
C MET A 48 19.34 10.71 6.26
N ASP A 49 18.50 10.98 7.22
CA ASP A 49 18.74 10.56 8.61
C ASP A 49 18.49 9.05 8.72
N VAL A 50 19.42 8.34 9.38
CA VAL A 50 19.33 6.91 9.59
C VAL A 50 19.17 6.65 11.09
N GLU A 51 18.08 6.01 11.44
CA GLU A 51 17.80 5.57 12.81
C GLU A 51 17.75 4.03 12.86
N TYR A 52 18.38 3.45 13.88
CA TYR A 52 18.32 2.02 14.16
C TYR A 52 17.39 1.78 15.34
N ILE A 53 16.32 1.07 15.13
CA ILE A 53 15.36 0.70 16.17
C ILE A 53 15.58 -0.77 16.53
N PRO A 54 16.24 -1.08 17.67
CA PRO A 54 16.41 -2.45 18.11
C PRO A 54 15.06 -2.99 18.57
N LEU A 55 14.59 -4.05 17.94
CA LEU A 55 13.36 -4.71 18.35
C LEU A 55 13.61 -5.59 19.57
N GLU A 56 12.65 -5.58 20.48
CA GLU A 56 12.69 -6.41 21.68
C GLU A 56 12.78 -7.89 21.31
N THR A 57 13.67 -8.61 21.99
CA THR A 57 13.86 -10.04 21.82
C THR A 57 13.76 -10.71 23.19
N ASN A 58 12.77 -11.55 23.36
CA ASN A 58 12.53 -12.38 24.56
C ASN A 58 11.76 -13.64 24.14
N ASP A 59 11.35 -14.49 25.08
CA ASP A 59 10.67 -15.75 24.79
C ASP A 59 9.35 -15.59 24.01
N GLU A 60 8.68 -14.45 24.12
CA GLU A 60 7.44 -14.16 23.37
C GLU A 60 7.74 -13.52 22.01
N PHE A 61 8.75 -12.64 21.93
CA PHE A 61 9.10 -11.85 20.76
C PHE A 61 10.38 -12.37 20.12
N ILE A 62 10.41 -13.65 19.74
CA ILE A 62 11.47 -14.23 18.92
C ILE A 62 11.05 -14.17 17.46
N THR A 63 11.71 -13.31 16.70
CA THR A 63 11.44 -13.18 15.27
C THR A 63 12.72 -13.29 14.44
N GLN A 64 12.60 -13.96 13.29
CA GLN A 64 13.61 -14.01 12.22
C GLN A 64 13.04 -13.34 10.98
N GLY A 65 12.28 -12.27 11.17
CA GLY A 65 11.27 -11.92 10.25
C GLY A 65 11.55 -10.77 9.31
N ASP A 66 10.64 -10.73 8.35
CA ASP A 66 10.49 -9.63 7.43
C ASP A 66 9.62 -8.54 8.06
N VAL A 67 10.05 -7.31 7.93
CA VAL A 67 9.20 -6.15 8.23
C VAL A 67 8.17 -6.02 7.12
N MET A 68 6.90 -6.23 7.47
CA MET A 68 5.79 -6.22 6.51
C MET A 68 5.13 -4.86 6.38
N ALA A 69 5.07 -4.10 7.45
CA ALA A 69 4.48 -2.76 7.46
C ALA A 69 5.11 -1.89 8.55
N ILE A 70 5.20 -0.60 8.27
CA ILE A 70 5.65 0.42 9.22
C ILE A 70 4.72 1.62 9.06
N ASP A 71 4.23 2.14 10.17
CA ASP A 71 3.53 3.42 10.25
C ASP A 71 4.18 4.36 11.29
N ASN A 72 3.44 5.36 11.76
CA ASN A 72 3.96 6.31 12.74
C ASN A 72 4.15 5.71 14.14
N LYS A 73 3.37 4.68 14.51
CA LYS A 73 3.33 4.09 15.85
C LYS A 73 3.89 2.69 15.90
N TYR A 74 3.74 1.92 14.82
CA TYR A 74 3.95 0.48 14.86
C TYR A 74 4.87 -0.02 13.76
N ILE A 75 5.55 -1.12 14.07
CA ILE A 75 6.27 -1.96 13.13
C ILE A 75 5.63 -3.34 13.18
N VAL A 76 5.23 -3.86 12.03
CA VAL A 76 4.65 -5.21 11.89
C VAL A 76 5.67 -6.13 11.26
N VAL A 77 5.93 -7.24 11.92
CA VAL A 77 6.89 -8.26 11.48
C VAL A 77 6.20 -9.61 11.40
N LYS A 78 6.56 -10.41 10.41
CA LYS A 78 6.24 -11.83 10.33
C LYS A 78 7.52 -12.65 10.21
N ASN A 79 7.51 -13.91 10.60
CA ASN A 79 8.62 -14.80 10.35
C ASN A 79 8.69 -15.20 8.87
N TRP A 80 9.92 -15.26 8.32
CA TRP A 80 10.13 -15.60 6.91
C TRP A 80 9.70 -17.04 6.56
N ASN A 81 9.75 -17.97 7.53
CA ASN A 81 9.25 -19.36 7.38
C ASN A 81 7.71 -19.46 7.33
N ASN A 82 7.02 -18.31 7.47
CA ASN A 82 5.57 -18.23 7.41
C ASN A 82 4.86 -19.19 8.39
N ASP A 83 5.33 -19.23 9.61
CA ASP A 83 4.75 -20.04 10.71
C ASP A 83 3.38 -19.54 11.17
N GLY A 84 2.98 -18.37 10.70
CA GLY A 84 1.72 -17.70 11.00
C GLY A 84 1.81 -16.68 12.13
N ASP A 85 2.96 -16.51 12.74
CA ASP A 85 3.15 -15.48 13.75
C ASP A 85 3.20 -14.09 13.12
N ILE A 86 2.47 -13.16 13.73
CA ILE A 86 2.49 -11.73 13.45
C ILE A 86 2.89 -11.02 14.73
N PHE A 87 3.92 -10.18 14.64
CA PHE A 87 4.46 -9.42 15.74
C PHE A 87 4.19 -7.94 15.49
N LEU A 88 3.69 -7.26 16.51
CA LEU A 88 3.50 -5.82 16.53
C LEU A 88 4.48 -5.22 17.54
N PHE A 89 5.30 -4.29 17.08
CA PHE A 89 6.25 -3.54 17.92
C PHE A 89 5.89 -2.07 17.92
N ASP A 90 6.15 -1.41 19.04
CA ASP A 90 6.13 0.06 19.12
C ASP A 90 7.33 0.62 18.35
N ARG A 91 7.05 1.45 17.35
CA ARG A 91 8.09 1.97 16.45
C ARG A 91 9.12 2.83 17.17
N LYS A 92 8.72 3.55 18.20
CA LYS A 92 9.58 4.52 18.87
C LYS A 92 10.59 3.86 19.82
N THR A 93 10.16 2.76 20.43
CA THR A 93 10.94 2.09 21.48
C THR A 93 11.46 0.73 21.05
N GLY A 94 10.94 0.15 19.98
CA GLY A 94 11.20 -1.22 19.56
C GLY A 94 10.60 -2.28 20.47
N LYS A 95 9.81 -1.89 21.48
CA LYS A 95 9.20 -2.84 22.41
C LYS A 95 8.08 -3.65 21.77
N GLY A 96 8.01 -4.93 22.13
CA GLY A 96 6.91 -5.79 21.74
C GLY A 96 5.60 -5.31 22.36
N VAL A 97 4.60 -5.11 21.49
CA VAL A 97 3.25 -4.68 21.89
C VAL A 97 2.32 -5.89 21.92
N ARG A 98 2.38 -6.70 20.87
CA ARG A 98 1.51 -7.87 20.72
C ARG A 98 2.10 -8.89 19.78
N LYS A 99 1.84 -10.16 20.09
CA LYS A 99 2.04 -11.29 19.20
C LYS A 99 0.73 -12.07 19.08
N TRP A 100 0.40 -12.52 17.86
CA TRP A 100 -0.72 -13.45 17.65
C TRP A 100 -0.45 -14.36 16.46
N ASN A 101 -1.19 -15.47 16.43
CA ASN A 101 -1.17 -16.41 15.33
C ASN A 101 -2.61 -16.84 15.04
N ARG A 102 -3.04 -16.65 13.79
CA ARG A 102 -4.35 -17.07 13.31
C ARG A 102 -4.21 -17.97 12.09
N ARG A 103 -3.11 -18.73 12.03
CA ARG A 103 -2.90 -19.68 10.95
C ARG A 103 -3.82 -20.87 11.10
N GLY A 104 -4.62 -21.13 10.05
CA GLY A 104 -5.54 -22.23 10.00
C GLY A 104 -6.31 -22.28 8.69
N GLN A 105 -7.41 -23.06 8.67
CA GLN A 105 -8.28 -23.21 7.49
C GLN A 105 -9.71 -22.71 7.74
N GLY A 106 -9.94 -22.08 8.87
CA GLY A 106 -11.23 -21.50 9.22
C GLY A 106 -11.56 -20.25 8.41
N ALA A 107 -12.80 -19.80 8.54
CA ALA A 107 -13.28 -18.61 7.81
C ALA A 107 -12.55 -17.32 8.22
N GLU A 108 -12.10 -17.28 9.47
CA GLU A 108 -11.42 -16.15 10.12
C GLU A 108 -9.90 -16.33 10.19
N GLU A 109 -9.36 -17.34 9.50
CA GLU A 109 -7.96 -17.74 9.58
C GLU A 109 -7.26 -17.61 8.23
N TYR A 110 -5.99 -17.25 8.27
CA TYR A 110 -5.13 -17.25 7.08
C TYR A 110 -4.36 -18.58 6.99
N THR A 111 -4.24 -19.12 5.80
CA THR A 111 -3.41 -20.32 5.57
C THR A 111 -1.95 -19.97 5.35
N PHE A 112 -1.69 -18.80 4.78
CA PHE A 112 -0.38 -18.29 4.45
C PHE A 112 -0.43 -16.77 4.45
N ILE A 113 0.64 -16.10 4.88
CA ILE A 113 0.75 -14.65 4.87
C ILE A 113 1.60 -14.24 3.67
N ASN A 114 0.97 -13.75 2.62
CA ASN A 114 1.67 -13.18 1.46
C ASN A 114 2.09 -11.74 1.72
N GLY A 115 1.20 -10.95 2.28
CA GLY A 115 1.43 -9.55 2.59
C GLY A 115 0.63 -9.10 3.79
N ILE A 116 1.09 -8.04 4.43
CA ILE A 116 0.38 -7.38 5.52
C ILE A 116 0.37 -5.89 5.23
N VAL A 117 -0.80 -5.28 5.36
CA VAL A 117 -0.99 -3.83 5.30
C VAL A 117 -1.50 -3.35 6.65
N LEU A 118 -0.93 -2.28 7.14
CA LEU A 118 -1.34 -1.62 8.38
C LEU A 118 -2.06 -0.32 8.03
N ASP A 119 -3.29 -0.16 8.51
CA ASP A 119 -4.06 1.07 8.47
C ASP A 119 -4.11 1.66 9.88
N GLU A 120 -3.24 2.62 10.14
CA GLU A 120 -3.15 3.30 11.44
C GLU A 120 -4.42 4.06 11.77
N GLY A 121 -5.06 4.68 10.77
CA GLY A 121 -6.28 5.48 10.95
C GLY A 121 -7.45 4.64 11.44
N LYS A 122 -7.58 3.43 10.93
CA LYS A 122 -8.63 2.48 11.33
C LYS A 122 -8.21 1.55 12.46
N ASN A 123 -6.93 1.51 12.83
CA ASN A 123 -6.32 0.50 13.71
C ASN A 123 -6.61 -0.92 13.22
N GLU A 124 -6.42 -1.15 11.92
CA GLU A 124 -6.68 -2.41 11.25
C GLU A 124 -5.44 -2.97 10.57
N LEU A 125 -5.36 -4.28 10.56
CA LEU A 125 -4.34 -5.05 9.87
C LEU A 125 -5.01 -5.89 8.78
N TYR A 126 -4.58 -5.72 7.55
CA TYR A 126 -5.05 -6.47 6.39
C TYR A 126 -4.03 -7.54 6.07
N VAL A 127 -4.41 -8.81 6.22
CA VAL A 127 -3.54 -9.95 5.95
C VAL A 127 -3.95 -10.59 4.62
N ASN A 128 -3.10 -10.44 3.63
CA ASN A 128 -3.30 -11.06 2.32
C ASN A 128 -2.94 -12.55 2.38
N SER A 129 -3.90 -13.42 2.08
CA SER A 129 -3.71 -14.87 2.05
C SER A 129 -4.12 -15.43 0.68
N THR A 130 -3.18 -15.46 -0.27
CA THR A 130 -3.41 -15.87 -1.65
C THR A 130 -3.97 -17.29 -1.78
N PRO A 131 -3.49 -18.30 -1.00
CA PRO A 131 -4.08 -19.64 -1.10
C PRO A 131 -5.55 -19.70 -0.68
N SER A 132 -5.98 -18.83 0.23
CA SER A 132 -7.39 -18.74 0.68
C SER A 132 -8.23 -17.82 -0.21
N LYS A 133 -7.61 -17.09 -1.16
CA LYS A 133 -8.27 -16.09 -2.01
C LYS A 133 -8.99 -15.01 -1.20
N LYS A 134 -8.36 -14.55 -0.12
CA LYS A 134 -8.93 -13.59 0.82
C LYS A 134 -7.88 -12.59 1.31
N ILE A 135 -8.35 -11.40 1.62
CA ILE A 135 -7.69 -10.46 2.53
C ILE A 135 -8.49 -10.48 3.83
N LEU A 136 -7.86 -10.91 4.91
CA LEU A 136 -8.48 -10.96 6.23
C LEU A 136 -8.12 -9.69 7.00
N VAL A 137 -9.12 -9.13 7.66
CA VAL A 137 -8.95 -7.89 8.41
C VAL A 137 -9.08 -8.18 9.90
N TYR A 138 -8.07 -7.78 10.64
CA TYR A 138 -7.99 -7.90 12.09
C TYR A 138 -7.84 -6.52 12.72
N ASP A 139 -8.19 -6.40 13.98
CA ASP A 139 -7.72 -5.27 14.79
C ASP A 139 -6.25 -5.49 15.22
N LEU A 140 -5.64 -4.50 15.84
CA LEU A 140 -4.25 -4.59 16.30
C LEU A 140 -4.05 -5.58 17.46
N PHE A 141 -5.13 -6.15 18.00
CA PHE A 141 -5.07 -7.21 19.02
C PHE A 141 -5.17 -8.60 18.42
N GLY A 142 -5.34 -8.73 17.10
CA GLY A 142 -5.50 -10.00 16.39
C GLY A 142 -6.93 -10.54 16.41
N ASN A 143 -7.94 -9.73 16.77
CA ASN A 143 -9.33 -10.12 16.66
C ASN A 143 -9.82 -9.94 15.22
N PHE A 144 -10.46 -10.95 14.68
CA PHE A 144 -11.04 -10.90 13.34
C PHE A 144 -12.18 -9.89 13.26
N LYS A 145 -12.19 -9.09 12.21
CA LYS A 145 -13.23 -8.11 11.92
C LYS A 145 -14.08 -8.48 10.70
N ARG A 146 -13.42 -8.77 9.58
CA ARG A 146 -14.07 -9.13 8.31
C ARG A 146 -13.08 -9.73 7.33
N SER A 147 -13.58 -10.26 6.22
CA SER A 147 -12.75 -10.67 5.09
C SER A 147 -13.22 -10.04 3.79
N LEU A 148 -12.27 -9.78 2.91
CA LEU A 148 -12.48 -9.33 1.55
C LEU A 148 -12.11 -10.50 0.63
N ASN A 149 -13.09 -11.03 -0.10
CA ASN A 149 -12.82 -12.11 -1.04
C ASN A 149 -12.19 -11.53 -2.31
N TYR A 150 -11.29 -12.27 -2.93
CA TYR A 150 -10.78 -11.91 -4.24
C TYR A 150 -11.90 -11.89 -5.28
N VAL A 151 -11.74 -11.03 -6.28
CA VAL A 151 -12.55 -11.10 -7.48
C VAL A 151 -12.30 -12.45 -8.18
N GLN A 152 -13.31 -12.99 -8.82
CA GLN A 152 -13.21 -14.28 -9.50
C GLN A 152 -12.05 -14.30 -10.51
N GLY A 153 -11.16 -15.24 -10.38
CA GLY A 153 -9.98 -15.40 -11.23
C GLY A 153 -8.75 -14.62 -10.79
N ALA A 154 -8.87 -13.67 -9.85
CA ALA A 154 -7.73 -12.87 -9.38
C ALA A 154 -6.75 -13.66 -8.51
N GLU A 155 -5.48 -13.24 -8.55
CA GLU A 155 -4.38 -13.73 -7.71
C GLU A 155 -3.55 -12.56 -7.19
N PHE A 156 -3.94 -12.03 -6.03
CA PHE A 156 -3.24 -10.90 -5.44
C PHE A 156 -1.96 -11.34 -4.73
N MET A 157 -0.81 -10.94 -5.28
CA MET A 157 0.49 -11.18 -4.64
C MET A 157 0.77 -10.11 -3.60
N ASP A 158 0.69 -8.85 -4.00
CA ASP A 158 0.96 -7.72 -3.13
C ASP A 158 -0.28 -6.86 -2.98
N VAL A 159 -0.41 -6.29 -1.79
CA VAL A 159 -1.51 -5.39 -1.41
C VAL A 159 -0.90 -4.20 -0.70
N PHE A 160 -1.38 -3.00 -1.03
CA PHE A 160 -0.90 -1.74 -0.47
C PHE A 160 -2.05 -0.82 -0.14
N ASN A 161 -1.88 0.07 0.83
CA ASN A 161 -2.80 1.18 1.02
C ASN A 161 -2.75 2.12 -0.18
N TYR A 162 -3.90 2.52 -0.68
CA TYR A 162 -4.03 3.52 -1.73
C TYR A 162 -4.60 4.82 -1.17
N ASP A 163 -5.74 4.74 -0.49
CA ASP A 163 -6.37 5.84 0.24
C ASP A 163 -7.15 5.30 1.45
N GLU A 164 -7.89 6.18 2.14
CA GLU A 164 -8.66 5.81 3.33
C GLU A 164 -9.71 4.71 3.09
N ASN A 165 -10.13 4.49 1.85
CA ASN A 165 -11.23 3.59 1.50
C ASN A 165 -10.85 2.54 0.46
N SER A 166 -9.56 2.48 0.08
CA SER A 166 -9.14 1.62 -1.03
C SER A 166 -7.77 0.99 -0.78
N LEU A 167 -7.66 -0.25 -1.20
CA LEU A 167 -6.39 -0.97 -1.35
C LEU A 167 -6.06 -1.11 -2.83
N ILE A 168 -4.80 -0.97 -3.20
CA ILE A 168 -4.30 -1.35 -4.51
C ILE A 168 -3.65 -2.72 -4.42
N CYS A 169 -4.01 -3.62 -5.33
CA CYS A 169 -3.51 -4.99 -5.35
C CYS A 169 -2.78 -5.26 -6.66
N TYR A 170 -1.63 -5.91 -6.58
CA TYR A 170 -0.96 -6.46 -7.75
C TYR A 170 -1.55 -7.84 -8.07
N ASP A 171 -2.26 -7.93 -9.20
CA ASP A 171 -2.91 -9.15 -9.65
C ASP A 171 -2.02 -9.89 -10.67
N MET A 172 -1.49 -11.04 -10.27
CA MET A 172 -0.65 -11.87 -11.11
C MET A 172 -1.42 -12.62 -12.20
N SER A 173 -2.72 -12.82 -12.05
CA SER A 173 -3.53 -13.56 -13.04
C SER A 173 -3.57 -12.85 -14.39
N VAL A 174 -3.47 -11.53 -14.39
CA VAL A 174 -3.55 -10.66 -15.57
C VAL A 174 -2.42 -9.66 -15.67
N TYR A 175 -1.49 -9.66 -14.71
CA TYR A 175 -0.39 -8.68 -14.60
C TYR A 175 -0.86 -7.22 -14.52
N TYR A 176 -2.00 -6.97 -13.84
CA TYR A 176 -2.56 -5.64 -13.66
C TYR A 176 -2.63 -5.25 -12.19
N LEU A 177 -2.70 -3.93 -11.97
CA LEU A 177 -3.08 -3.38 -10.68
C LEU A 177 -4.61 -3.33 -10.59
N SER A 178 -5.14 -3.86 -9.51
CA SER A 178 -6.56 -3.84 -9.19
C SER A 178 -6.81 -2.96 -7.97
N LEU A 179 -7.87 -2.15 -8.02
CA LEU A 179 -8.31 -1.32 -6.90
C LEU A 179 -9.46 -2.02 -6.18
N ILE A 180 -9.35 -2.14 -4.86
CA ILE A 180 -10.40 -2.68 -3.99
C ILE A 180 -10.84 -1.59 -3.03
N HIS A 181 -12.14 -1.31 -2.96
CA HIS A 181 -12.73 -0.44 -1.95
C HIS A 181 -12.96 -1.22 -0.65
N ILE A 182 -12.60 -0.62 0.50
CA ILE A 182 -12.58 -1.21 1.84
C ILE A 182 -13.45 -0.48 2.84
#